data_f9d8d01c157aa9f2e6ecbd2944edbb4a
#
_entry.id   f9d8d01c157aa9f2e6ecbd2944edbb4a
#
_cell.length_a   1.000
_cell.length_b   1.000
_cell.length_c   1.000
_cell.angle_alpha   90.00
_cell.angle_beta   90.00
_cell.angle_gamma   90.00
#
_symmetry.space_group_name_H-M   'P 1'
#
loop_
_entity.id
_entity.type
_entity.pdbx_description
1 polymer ?
#
loop_
_entity_poly.entity_id
_entity_poly.type
_entity_poly.pdbx_seq_one_letter_code
_entity_poly.pdbx_strand_id
1 'polypeptide(L)'
;MVDQIDPSAYIPPPVAPTGDRSGFAGRQPPRDRRSQAYAQAPAVDVAAVLGATEQALSPHMQACFLELVEHIERLRDELERVRMHETYLITAADRHPVLPALNRRAFMGGLTRLLQTSERAELPGTLAVLHVAGVEAVREAHGLAAASAVLEFVAQEITTELRQTDLLGYLDSSDFGIALAVAEPDGAKAKIDRIAAALSATPFLWGDAPVRLGIGIGLVQFAGGMTAESLLAQADQAMMSGTSELSSSVI
;
A
#
# COMPACT_ATOMS: atom_id res chain seq x y z
N MET A 1 -42.63 9.00 7.62
CA MET A 1 -42.42 7.63 8.11
C MET A 1 -40.93 7.37 7.91
N VAL A 2 -40.15 7.68 8.94
CA VAL A 2 -38.68 7.62 8.89
C VAL A 2 -38.30 6.28 9.51
N ASP A 3 -37.72 5.37 8.68
CA ASP A 3 -37.22 4.07 9.14
C ASP A 3 -36.13 4.30 10.18
N GLN A 4 -36.37 3.87 11.39
CA GLN A 4 -35.36 3.75 12.44
C GLN A 4 -34.37 2.67 12.06
N ILE A 5 -33.15 3.07 11.75
CA ILE A 5 -32.01 2.14 11.58
C ILE A 5 -31.68 1.61 12.99
N ASP A 6 -31.85 0.30 13.18
CA ASP A 6 -31.50 -0.40 14.42
C ASP A 6 -29.95 -0.39 14.59
N PRO A 7 -29.42 0.26 15.64
CA PRO A 7 -27.99 0.35 15.87
C PRO A 7 -27.35 -0.98 16.35
N SER A 8 -28.13 -2.05 16.51
CA SER A 8 -27.64 -3.35 16.99
C SER A 8 -27.31 -4.36 15.87
N ALA A 9 -27.47 -3.97 14.60
CA ALA A 9 -27.09 -4.82 13.49
C ALA A 9 -25.56 -4.86 13.36
N TYR A 10 -24.92 -5.74 14.14
CA TYR A 10 -23.51 -6.10 13.97
C TYR A 10 -23.31 -6.74 12.60
N ILE A 11 -22.68 -6.02 11.70
CA ILE A 11 -22.17 -6.57 10.45
C ILE A 11 -20.81 -7.21 10.78
N PRO A 12 -20.68 -8.55 10.79
CA PRO A 12 -19.40 -9.18 11.02
C PRO A 12 -18.42 -8.76 9.91
N PRO A 13 -17.13 -8.59 10.21
CA PRO A 13 -16.12 -8.31 9.19
C PRO A 13 -16.13 -9.44 8.15
N PRO A 14 -15.86 -9.13 6.87
CA PRO A 14 -15.82 -10.15 5.83
C PRO A 14 -14.83 -11.24 6.22
N VAL A 15 -15.30 -12.48 6.22
CA VAL A 15 -14.46 -13.67 6.48
C VAL A 15 -13.38 -13.69 5.39
N ALA A 16 -12.12 -13.61 5.79
CA ALA A 16 -10.99 -13.77 4.89
C ALA A 16 -11.14 -15.12 4.15
N PRO A 17 -10.93 -15.18 2.83
CA PRO A 17 -10.96 -16.42 2.11
C PRO A 17 -9.90 -17.37 2.69
N THR A 18 -10.32 -18.54 3.14
CA THR A 18 -9.44 -19.61 3.60
C THR A 18 -8.74 -20.24 2.40
N GLY A 19 -7.74 -19.55 1.89
CA GLY A 19 -6.78 -20.07 0.94
C GLY A 19 -5.41 -19.91 1.56
N ASP A 20 -4.72 -21.03 1.76
CA ASP A 20 -3.34 -21.07 2.22
C ASP A 20 -2.44 -20.29 1.25
N ARG A 21 -2.20 -19.02 1.58
CA ARG A 21 -1.22 -18.15 0.95
C ARG A 21 -0.19 -17.77 2.02
N SER A 22 0.64 -18.73 2.38
CA SER A 22 1.86 -18.53 3.14
C SER A 22 2.84 -17.66 2.34
N GLY A 23 2.67 -16.35 2.35
CA GLY A 23 3.58 -15.44 1.65
C GLY A 23 3.40 -13.97 1.97
N PHE A 24 2.23 -13.55 2.39
CA PHE A 24 2.02 -12.16 2.79
C PHE A 24 1.84 -12.04 4.31
N ALA A 25 2.93 -12.24 5.05
CA ALA A 25 2.99 -11.74 6.41
C ALA A 25 2.79 -10.22 6.36
N GLY A 26 1.63 -9.76 6.82
CA GLY A 26 1.28 -8.35 6.90
C GLY A 26 2.40 -7.58 7.58
N ARG A 27 3.20 -6.86 6.82
CA ARG A 27 4.21 -5.96 7.36
C ARG A 27 3.46 -4.83 8.05
N GLN A 28 3.54 -4.81 9.36
CA GLN A 28 3.01 -3.74 10.18
C GLN A 28 3.64 -2.42 9.71
N PRO A 29 2.84 -1.34 9.58
CA PRO A 29 3.39 -0.01 9.30
C PRO A 29 4.42 0.35 10.40
N PRO A 30 5.42 1.17 10.09
CA PRO A 30 6.40 1.60 11.08
C PRO A 30 5.64 2.20 12.27
N ARG A 31 5.77 1.56 13.42
CA ARG A 31 5.16 2.02 14.66
C ARG A 31 5.74 3.39 14.97
N ASP A 32 4.89 4.41 15.00
CA ASP A 32 5.29 5.74 15.45
C ASP A 32 5.94 5.59 16.84
N ARG A 33 7.12 6.20 17.03
CA ARG A 33 7.84 6.15 18.31
C ARG A 33 7.00 6.67 19.47
N ARG A 34 6.02 7.52 19.21
CA ARG A 34 5.06 7.97 20.21
C ARG A 34 4.09 6.86 20.64
N SER A 35 3.64 6.01 19.70
CA SER A 35 2.77 4.86 20.02
C SER A 35 3.50 3.81 20.88
N GLN A 36 4.81 3.64 20.67
CA GLN A 36 5.62 2.72 21.50
C GLN A 36 5.83 3.22 22.94
N ALA A 37 5.91 4.54 23.13
CA ALA A 37 6.05 5.12 24.46
C ALA A 37 4.78 4.95 25.32
N TYR A 38 3.61 4.87 24.70
CA TYR A 38 2.34 4.64 25.39
C TYR A 38 2.03 3.15 25.63
N ALA A 39 2.52 2.24 24.77
CA ALA A 39 2.31 0.80 24.93
C ALA A 39 3.17 0.16 26.03
N GLN A 40 4.18 0.87 26.54
CA GLN A 40 5.07 0.44 27.62
C GLN A 40 4.90 1.23 28.90
N ALA A 41 3.80 2.00 29.05
CA ALA A 41 3.50 2.60 30.36
C ALA A 41 3.23 1.41 31.32
N PRO A 42 4.06 1.24 32.37
CA PRO A 42 3.82 0.19 33.34
C PRO A 42 2.41 0.36 33.92
N ALA A 43 1.76 -0.75 34.27
CA ALA A 43 0.54 -0.68 35.05
C ALA A 43 0.76 0.33 36.15
N VAL A 44 0.01 1.43 36.15
CA VAL A 44 0.23 2.53 37.07
C VAL A 44 0.00 1.97 38.46
N ASP A 45 1.07 1.80 39.21
CA ASP A 45 0.94 1.46 40.62
C ASP A 45 0.29 2.64 41.31
N VAL A 46 -1.02 2.53 41.51
CA VAL A 46 -1.87 3.60 42.09
C VAL A 46 -1.35 3.98 43.47
N ALA A 47 -0.78 3.05 44.24
CA ALA A 47 -0.18 3.32 45.54
C ALA A 47 1.06 4.18 45.40
N ALA A 48 1.90 3.95 44.39
CA ALA A 48 3.10 4.76 44.14
C ALA A 48 2.76 6.19 43.66
N VAL A 49 1.70 6.34 42.86
CA VAL A 49 1.27 7.69 42.37
C VAL A 49 0.66 8.53 43.49
N LEU A 50 -0.05 7.91 44.41
CA LEU A 50 -0.71 8.62 45.52
C LEU A 50 0.24 8.87 46.72
N GLY A 51 1.45 8.30 46.74
CA GLY A 51 2.36 8.42 47.86
C GLY A 51 1.76 7.90 49.19
N ALA A 52 0.69 7.12 49.09
CA ALA A 52 -0.04 6.59 50.23
C ALA A 52 0.35 5.13 50.48
N THR A 53 0.65 4.79 51.69
CA THR A 53 0.73 3.39 52.11
C THR A 53 -0.68 2.76 51.96
N GLU A 54 -0.74 1.55 51.48
CA GLU A 54 -1.97 0.76 51.24
C GLU A 54 -2.93 0.74 52.47
N GLN A 55 -2.39 0.95 53.64
CA GLN A 55 -3.11 1.01 54.92
C GLN A 55 -3.84 2.34 55.20
N ALA A 56 -3.62 3.39 54.39
CA ALA A 56 -4.23 4.71 54.60
C ALA A 56 -5.55 4.91 53.88
N LEU A 57 -5.93 3.99 52.97
CA LEU A 57 -7.15 4.11 52.20
C LEU A 57 -8.31 3.34 52.86
N SER A 58 -9.46 3.99 53.01
CA SER A 58 -10.66 3.27 53.48
C SER A 58 -11.08 2.18 52.45
N PRO A 59 -11.73 1.09 52.88
CA PRO A 59 -12.17 0.03 51.97
C PRO A 59 -13.05 0.55 50.81
N HIS A 60 -13.84 1.58 51.05
CA HIS A 60 -14.65 2.24 50.05
C HIS A 60 -13.78 2.97 48.99
N MET A 61 -12.74 3.66 49.39
CA MET A 61 -11.82 4.32 48.47
C MET A 61 -11.04 3.29 47.63
N GLN A 62 -10.61 2.17 48.24
CA GLN A 62 -9.95 1.09 47.50
C GLN A 62 -10.86 0.51 46.42
N ALA A 63 -12.15 0.27 46.74
CA ALA A 63 -13.12 -0.18 45.76
C ALA A 63 -13.31 0.81 44.60
N CYS A 64 -13.45 2.11 44.89
CA CYS A 64 -13.56 3.13 43.86
C CYS A 64 -12.30 3.23 42.96
N PHE A 65 -11.10 3.05 43.53
CA PHE A 65 -9.88 3.04 42.74
C PHE A 65 -9.78 1.83 41.82
N LEU A 66 -10.14 0.64 42.32
CA LEU A 66 -10.18 -0.56 41.49
C LEU A 66 -11.16 -0.42 40.34
N GLU A 67 -12.35 0.09 40.58
CA GLU A 67 -13.36 0.38 39.55
C GLU A 67 -12.83 1.41 38.53
N LEU A 68 -12.15 2.44 39.00
CA LEU A 68 -11.52 3.43 38.10
C LEU A 68 -10.41 2.84 37.25
N VAL A 69 -9.56 1.98 37.82
CA VAL A 69 -8.51 1.29 37.07
C VAL A 69 -9.11 0.37 36.03
N GLU A 70 -10.10 -0.45 36.39
CA GLU A 70 -10.81 -1.28 35.41
C GLU A 70 -11.45 -0.46 34.28
N HIS A 71 -12.00 0.72 34.62
CA HIS A 71 -12.58 1.60 33.63
C HIS A 71 -11.52 2.18 32.69
N ILE A 72 -10.37 2.59 33.23
CA ILE A 72 -9.23 3.07 32.43
C ILE A 72 -8.70 1.98 31.50
N GLU A 73 -8.56 0.74 31.99
CA GLU A 73 -8.11 -0.38 31.17
C GLU A 73 -9.11 -0.66 30.05
N ARG A 74 -10.40 -0.71 30.34
CA ARG A 74 -11.47 -0.87 29.35
C ARG A 74 -11.43 0.22 28.25
N LEU A 75 -11.28 1.49 28.65
CA LEU A 75 -11.16 2.59 27.70
C LEU A 75 -9.87 2.51 26.85
N ARG A 76 -8.77 2.04 27.43
CA ARG A 76 -7.53 1.80 26.67
C ARG A 76 -7.70 0.72 25.63
N ASP A 77 -8.32 -0.39 25.99
CA ASP A 77 -8.59 -1.49 25.06
C ASP A 77 -9.54 -1.07 23.94
N GLU A 78 -10.53 -0.25 24.26
CA GLU A 78 -11.47 0.30 23.27
C GLU A 78 -10.74 1.25 22.32
N LEU A 79 -9.88 2.11 22.84
CA LEU A 79 -9.10 3.07 22.05
C LEU A 79 -8.09 2.34 21.14
N GLU A 80 -7.49 1.25 21.60
CA GLU A 80 -6.61 0.42 20.78
C GLU A 80 -7.39 -0.27 19.65
N ARG A 81 -8.56 -0.82 19.94
CA ARG A 81 -9.45 -1.42 18.92
C ARG A 81 -9.87 -0.40 17.86
N VAL A 82 -10.25 0.82 18.26
CA VAL A 82 -10.62 1.90 17.33
C VAL A 82 -9.42 2.27 16.45
N ARG A 83 -8.23 2.43 17.01
CA ARG A 83 -7.00 2.73 16.25
C ARG A 83 -6.64 1.62 15.26
N MET A 84 -6.76 0.37 15.67
CA MET A 84 -6.53 -0.78 14.78
C MET A 84 -7.52 -0.77 13.62
N HIS A 85 -8.80 -0.51 13.91
CA HIS A 85 -9.83 -0.41 12.88
C HIS A 85 -9.61 0.75 11.93
N GLU A 86 -9.27 1.94 12.45
CA GLU A 86 -8.93 3.11 11.65
C GLU A 86 -7.72 2.83 10.72
N THR A 87 -6.66 2.24 11.25
CA THR A 87 -5.48 1.84 10.46
C THR A 87 -5.85 0.85 9.36
N TYR A 88 -6.71 -0.11 9.67
CA TYR A 88 -7.23 -1.07 8.69
C TYR A 88 -8.01 -0.36 7.57
N LEU A 89 -8.93 0.54 7.94
CA LEU A 89 -9.74 1.28 6.98
C LEU A 89 -8.87 2.16 6.06
N ILE A 90 -7.88 2.86 6.61
CA ILE A 90 -6.94 3.68 5.82
C ILE A 90 -6.16 2.78 4.86
N THR A 91 -5.62 1.66 5.34
CA THR A 91 -4.85 0.73 4.51
C THR A 91 -5.71 0.12 3.41
N ALA A 92 -6.95 -0.27 3.73
CA ALA A 92 -7.90 -0.81 2.76
C ALA A 92 -8.32 0.25 1.73
N ALA A 93 -8.49 1.52 2.16
CA ALA A 93 -8.84 2.63 1.26
C ALA A 93 -7.69 3.06 0.35
N ASP A 94 -6.44 2.74 0.68
CA ASP A 94 -5.25 3.11 -0.11
C ASP A 94 -4.84 2.03 -1.11
N ARG A 95 -5.26 0.79 -0.91
CA ARG A 95 -4.96 -0.31 -1.83
C ARG A 95 -5.98 -0.41 -2.96
N HIS A 96 -5.52 -0.94 -4.08
CA HIS A 96 -6.44 -1.39 -5.13
C HIS A 96 -7.17 -2.66 -4.64
N PRO A 97 -8.49 -2.81 -4.89
CA PRO A 97 -9.28 -3.91 -4.31
C PRO A 97 -8.84 -5.31 -4.75
N VAL A 98 -8.21 -5.43 -5.91
CA VAL A 98 -7.79 -6.72 -6.48
C VAL A 98 -6.28 -6.83 -6.62
N LEU A 99 -5.62 -5.75 -7.08
CA LEU A 99 -4.18 -5.77 -7.40
C LEU A 99 -3.32 -5.54 -6.14
N PRO A 100 -2.15 -6.16 -6.03
CA PRO A 100 -1.18 -5.92 -4.95
C PRO A 100 -0.45 -4.57 -5.15
N ALA A 101 -1.21 -3.51 -5.40
CA ALA A 101 -0.74 -2.16 -5.69
C ALA A 101 -1.54 -1.13 -4.90
N LEU A 102 -1.02 0.06 -4.76
CA LEU A 102 -1.77 1.22 -4.29
C LEU A 102 -2.77 1.64 -5.38
N ASN A 103 -3.91 2.19 -4.97
CA ASN A 103 -4.75 2.89 -5.91
C ASN A 103 -4.10 4.23 -6.32
N ARG A 104 -4.59 4.83 -7.41
CA ARG A 104 -4.04 6.08 -7.94
C ARG A 104 -3.90 7.19 -6.89
N ARG A 105 -4.94 7.38 -6.06
CA ARG A 105 -4.93 8.42 -5.02
C ARG A 105 -3.81 8.21 -4.01
N ALA A 106 -3.67 7.01 -3.49
CA ALA A 106 -2.66 6.66 -2.49
C ALA A 106 -1.24 6.70 -3.10
N PHE A 107 -1.09 6.25 -4.35
CA PHE A 107 0.16 6.34 -5.07
C PHE A 107 0.62 7.79 -5.24
N MET A 108 -0.25 8.70 -5.69
CA MET A 108 0.05 10.12 -5.83
C MET A 108 0.44 10.77 -4.50
N GLY A 109 -0.27 10.43 -3.43
CA GLY A 109 0.09 10.88 -2.08
C GLY A 109 1.45 10.33 -1.61
N GLY A 110 1.75 9.08 -1.92
CA GLY A 110 3.04 8.44 -1.66
C GLY A 110 4.18 9.11 -2.45
N LEU A 111 3.95 9.35 -3.74
CA LEU A 111 4.90 10.03 -4.63
C LEU A 111 5.21 11.45 -4.12
N THR A 112 4.19 12.20 -3.70
CA THR A 112 4.37 13.54 -3.11
C THR A 112 5.26 13.48 -1.87
N ARG A 113 5.07 12.49 -0.99
CA ARG A 113 5.93 12.31 0.19
C ARG A 113 7.37 11.93 -0.18
N LEU A 114 7.54 11.10 -1.21
CA LEU A 114 8.87 10.74 -1.71
C LEU A 114 9.59 11.97 -2.28
N LEU A 115 8.91 12.81 -3.07
CA LEU A 115 9.47 14.07 -3.58
C LEU A 115 9.94 14.99 -2.46
N GLN A 116 9.13 15.19 -1.43
CA GLN A 116 9.51 15.98 -0.26
C GLN A 116 10.71 15.40 0.52
N THR A 117 10.80 14.07 0.58
CA THR A 117 11.91 13.39 1.25
C THR A 117 13.19 13.50 0.42
N SER A 118 13.08 13.32 -0.89
CA SER A 118 14.16 13.48 -1.87
C SER A 118 14.74 14.89 -1.82
N GLU A 119 13.88 15.90 -1.79
CA GLU A 119 14.29 17.31 -1.69
C GLU A 119 15.05 17.60 -0.38
N ARG A 120 14.55 17.12 0.76
CA ARG A 120 15.20 17.33 2.07
C ARG A 120 16.52 16.59 2.23
N ALA A 121 16.62 15.41 1.64
CA ALA A 121 17.78 14.55 1.75
C ALA A 121 18.80 14.77 0.63
N GLU A 122 18.46 15.59 -0.37
CA GLU A 122 19.24 15.78 -1.60
C GLU A 122 19.57 14.46 -2.32
N LEU A 123 18.65 13.50 -2.22
CA LEU A 123 18.81 12.18 -2.83
C LEU A 123 17.90 12.05 -4.05
N PRO A 124 18.43 11.59 -5.19
CA PRO A 124 17.62 11.41 -6.39
C PRO A 124 16.68 10.22 -6.23
N GLY A 125 15.54 10.28 -6.91
CA GLY A 125 14.63 9.16 -7.09
C GLY A 125 14.20 9.06 -8.55
N THR A 126 13.52 7.97 -8.89
CA THR A 126 13.05 7.73 -10.26
C THR A 126 11.60 7.31 -10.25
N LEU A 127 10.80 7.92 -11.12
CA LEU A 127 9.45 7.48 -11.45
C LEU A 127 9.50 6.73 -12.79
N ALA A 128 8.92 5.53 -12.80
CA ALA A 128 8.60 4.81 -14.02
C ALA A 128 7.08 4.76 -14.20
N VAL A 129 6.60 4.99 -15.42
CA VAL A 129 5.26 4.62 -15.86
C VAL A 129 5.39 3.42 -16.77
N LEU A 130 4.62 2.38 -16.49
CA LEU A 130 4.61 1.12 -17.23
C LEU A 130 3.21 0.89 -17.79
N HIS A 131 3.12 0.78 -19.11
CA HIS A 131 1.90 0.45 -19.83
C HIS A 131 1.91 -1.01 -20.27
N VAL A 132 0.81 -1.72 -20.03
CA VAL A 132 0.63 -3.11 -20.47
C VAL A 132 -0.26 -3.12 -21.71
N ALA A 133 0.36 -3.23 -22.87
CA ALA A 133 -0.36 -3.33 -24.14
C ALA A 133 -0.94 -4.74 -24.33
N GLY A 134 -2.10 -4.81 -24.98
CA GLY A 134 -2.78 -6.08 -25.28
C GLY A 134 -3.86 -6.48 -24.28
N VAL A 135 -3.99 -5.80 -23.15
CA VAL A 135 -5.03 -6.11 -22.13
C VAL A 135 -6.45 -5.99 -22.71
N GLU A 136 -6.71 -4.98 -23.54
CA GLU A 136 -8.03 -4.82 -24.15
C GLU A 136 -8.31 -5.94 -25.17
N ALA A 137 -7.34 -6.36 -25.96
CA ALA A 137 -7.47 -7.49 -26.86
C ALA A 137 -7.77 -8.80 -26.11
N VAL A 138 -7.15 -8.99 -24.92
CA VAL A 138 -7.46 -10.12 -24.03
C VAL A 138 -8.88 -10.03 -23.52
N ARG A 139 -9.35 -8.85 -23.17
CA ARG A 139 -10.71 -8.61 -22.71
C ARG A 139 -11.73 -8.93 -23.79
N GLU A 140 -11.47 -8.50 -25.03
CA GLU A 140 -12.33 -8.79 -26.20
C GLU A 140 -12.37 -10.29 -26.51
N ALA A 141 -11.22 -10.98 -26.46
CA ALA A 141 -11.13 -12.40 -26.80
C ALA A 141 -11.60 -13.34 -25.67
N HIS A 142 -11.30 -13.01 -24.40
CA HIS A 142 -11.44 -13.92 -23.27
C HIS A 142 -12.28 -13.35 -22.11
N GLY A 143 -12.75 -12.13 -22.23
CA GLY A 143 -13.61 -11.48 -21.24
C GLY A 143 -12.87 -10.78 -20.09
N LEU A 144 -13.65 -10.16 -19.21
CA LEU A 144 -13.16 -9.33 -18.11
C LEU A 144 -12.25 -10.10 -17.14
N ALA A 145 -12.60 -11.35 -16.83
CA ALA A 145 -11.84 -12.16 -15.89
C ALA A 145 -10.39 -12.40 -16.36
N ALA A 146 -10.20 -12.65 -17.66
CA ALA A 146 -8.88 -12.82 -18.25
C ALA A 146 -8.06 -11.53 -18.20
N ALA A 147 -8.66 -10.40 -18.57
CA ALA A 147 -8.01 -9.10 -18.50
C ALA A 147 -7.59 -8.74 -17.07
N SER A 148 -8.45 -8.99 -16.08
CA SER A 148 -8.12 -8.77 -14.67
C SER A 148 -6.98 -9.67 -14.20
N ALA A 149 -6.96 -10.93 -14.62
CA ALA A 149 -5.89 -11.86 -14.26
C ALA A 149 -4.54 -11.47 -14.88
N VAL A 150 -4.53 -10.90 -16.09
CA VAL A 150 -3.32 -10.30 -16.69
C VAL A 150 -2.77 -9.19 -15.81
N LEU A 151 -3.62 -8.25 -15.40
CA LEU A 151 -3.19 -7.12 -14.56
C LEU A 151 -2.70 -7.59 -13.18
N GLU A 152 -3.35 -8.61 -12.61
CA GLU A 152 -2.91 -9.21 -11.34
C GLU A 152 -1.55 -9.89 -11.49
N PHE A 153 -1.33 -10.65 -12.55
CA PHE A 153 -0.05 -11.26 -12.86
C PHE A 153 1.05 -10.22 -13.01
N VAL A 154 0.83 -9.17 -13.80
CA VAL A 154 1.81 -8.09 -13.98
C VAL A 154 2.13 -7.40 -12.67
N ALA A 155 1.12 -7.06 -11.86
CA ALA A 155 1.33 -6.42 -10.57
C ALA A 155 2.09 -7.31 -9.57
N GLN A 156 1.87 -8.62 -9.60
CA GLN A 156 2.62 -9.58 -8.78
C GLN A 156 4.08 -9.64 -9.20
N GLU A 157 4.38 -9.79 -10.49
CA GLU A 157 5.75 -9.81 -11.00
C GLU A 157 6.51 -8.52 -10.66
N ILE A 158 5.89 -7.37 -10.86
CA ILE A 158 6.51 -6.09 -10.45
C ILE A 158 6.80 -6.08 -8.95
N THR A 159 5.86 -6.53 -8.12
CA THR A 159 6.01 -6.50 -6.66
C THR A 159 7.18 -7.36 -6.17
N THR A 160 7.52 -8.47 -6.85
CA THR A 160 8.64 -9.33 -6.48
C THR A 160 9.99 -8.62 -6.57
N GLU A 161 10.12 -7.66 -7.48
CA GLU A 161 11.33 -6.90 -7.75
C GLU A 161 11.44 -5.62 -6.89
N LEU A 162 10.35 -5.20 -6.23
CA LEU A 162 10.32 -3.95 -5.48
C LEU A 162 10.80 -4.12 -4.03
N ARG A 163 11.47 -3.08 -3.54
CA ARG A 163 11.85 -2.95 -2.13
C ARG A 163 10.68 -2.38 -1.34
N GLN A 164 10.76 -2.49 -0.01
CA GLN A 164 9.76 -1.91 0.90
C GLN A 164 9.63 -0.38 0.80
N THR A 165 10.70 0.28 0.35
CA THR A 165 10.75 1.74 0.17
C THR A 165 10.18 2.19 -1.17
N ASP A 166 10.04 1.27 -2.13
CA ASP A 166 9.52 1.56 -3.45
C ASP A 166 7.99 1.51 -3.43
N LEU A 167 7.35 2.27 -4.30
CA LEU A 167 5.91 2.31 -4.41
C LEU A 167 5.46 1.70 -5.74
N LEU A 168 4.45 0.85 -5.69
CA LEU A 168 3.70 0.40 -6.85
C LEU A 168 2.28 0.94 -6.76
N GLY A 169 1.81 1.62 -7.80
CA GLY A 169 0.45 2.12 -7.93
C GLY A 169 -0.19 1.68 -9.24
N TYR A 170 -1.46 1.33 -9.17
CA TYR A 170 -2.28 1.19 -10.36
C TYR A 170 -2.88 2.56 -10.69
N LEU A 171 -2.58 3.07 -11.88
CA LEU A 171 -2.95 4.43 -12.27
C LEU A 171 -4.30 4.48 -12.94
N ASP A 172 -4.51 3.68 -13.96
CA ASP A 172 -5.78 3.47 -14.64
C ASP A 172 -5.60 2.47 -15.82
N SER A 173 -6.69 1.90 -16.33
CA SER A 173 -6.73 1.04 -17.54
C SER A 173 -5.70 -0.09 -17.54
N SER A 174 -4.50 0.14 -18.03
CA SER A 174 -3.40 -0.84 -18.10
C SER A 174 -2.08 -0.23 -17.64
N ASP A 175 -2.13 0.88 -16.88
CA ASP A 175 -0.97 1.67 -16.48
C ASP A 175 -0.61 1.48 -15.01
N PHE A 176 0.67 1.27 -14.77
CA PHE A 176 1.25 1.19 -13.43
C PHE A 176 2.28 2.30 -13.23
N GLY A 177 2.29 2.87 -12.04
CA GLY A 177 3.32 3.78 -11.57
C GLY A 177 4.27 3.06 -10.61
N ILE A 178 5.58 3.20 -10.83
CA ILE A 178 6.62 2.63 -9.96
C ILE A 178 7.51 3.78 -9.51
N ALA A 179 7.49 4.12 -8.22
CA ALA A 179 8.38 5.13 -7.68
C ALA A 179 9.49 4.47 -6.88
N LEU A 180 10.73 4.65 -7.35
CA LEU A 180 11.94 4.12 -6.75
C LEU A 180 12.58 5.18 -5.86
N ALA A 181 12.59 4.94 -4.55
CA ALA A 181 13.24 5.82 -3.59
C ALA A 181 14.75 5.63 -3.63
N VAL A 182 15.50 6.74 -3.56
CA VAL A 182 16.97 6.72 -3.49
C VAL A 182 17.58 5.80 -4.55
N ALA A 183 17.29 6.10 -5.80
CA ALA A 183 17.78 5.32 -6.92
C ALA A 183 18.59 6.22 -7.87
N GLU A 184 19.88 5.90 -7.99
CA GLU A 184 20.71 6.44 -9.07
C GLU A 184 20.12 6.04 -10.43
N PRO A 185 20.27 6.88 -11.50
CA PRO A 185 19.62 6.66 -12.80
C PRO A 185 19.91 5.27 -13.37
N ASP A 186 21.16 4.84 -13.35
CA ASP A 186 21.58 3.55 -13.92
C ASP A 186 21.02 2.37 -13.11
N GLY A 187 20.97 2.50 -11.79
CA GLY A 187 20.39 1.48 -10.91
C GLY A 187 18.88 1.38 -11.07
N ALA A 188 18.20 2.51 -11.24
CA ALA A 188 16.77 2.55 -11.52
C ALA A 188 16.45 1.93 -12.87
N LYS A 189 17.17 2.32 -13.92
CA LYS A 189 17.01 1.76 -15.25
C LYS A 189 17.23 0.25 -15.24
N ALA A 190 18.36 -0.24 -14.67
CA ALA A 190 18.64 -1.66 -14.59
C ALA A 190 17.53 -2.45 -13.84
N LYS A 191 16.91 -1.85 -12.82
CA LYS A 191 15.79 -2.46 -12.10
C LYS A 191 14.55 -2.57 -12.97
N ILE A 192 14.20 -1.50 -13.66
CA ILE A 192 13.04 -1.48 -14.55
C ILE A 192 13.26 -2.41 -15.75
N ASP A 193 14.46 -2.45 -16.32
CA ASP A 193 14.80 -3.39 -17.39
C ASP A 193 14.66 -4.85 -16.95
N ARG A 194 15.00 -5.18 -15.68
CA ARG A 194 14.76 -6.53 -15.12
C ARG A 194 13.27 -6.84 -14.99
N ILE A 195 12.46 -5.89 -14.53
CA ILE A 195 10.99 -6.06 -14.46
C ILE A 195 10.43 -6.33 -15.86
N ALA A 196 10.83 -5.53 -16.85
CA ALA A 196 10.40 -5.73 -18.23
C ALA A 196 10.85 -7.10 -18.80
N ALA A 197 12.09 -7.49 -18.52
CA ALA A 197 12.61 -8.79 -18.93
C ALA A 197 11.86 -9.96 -18.26
N ALA A 198 11.56 -9.88 -16.97
CA ALA A 198 10.79 -10.89 -16.25
C ALA A 198 9.38 -11.04 -16.84
N LEU A 199 8.69 -9.92 -17.09
CA LEU A 199 7.36 -9.91 -17.71
C LEU A 199 7.38 -10.48 -19.13
N SER A 200 8.46 -10.25 -19.89
CA SER A 200 8.60 -10.77 -21.25
C SER A 200 9.01 -12.27 -21.28
N ALA A 201 9.75 -12.72 -20.27
CA ALA A 201 10.23 -14.10 -20.18
C ALA A 201 9.16 -15.06 -19.67
N THR A 202 8.21 -14.58 -18.87
CA THR A 202 7.14 -15.40 -18.27
C THR A 202 5.85 -15.21 -19.05
N PRO A 203 5.49 -16.10 -19.99
CA PRO A 203 4.24 -15.96 -20.72
C PRO A 203 3.06 -16.12 -19.78
N PHE A 204 2.14 -15.18 -19.81
CA PHE A 204 0.86 -15.33 -19.14
C PHE A 204 0.00 -16.36 -19.90
N LEU A 205 -0.51 -17.36 -19.18
CA LEU A 205 -1.39 -18.37 -19.75
C LEU A 205 -2.82 -18.14 -19.27
N TRP A 206 -3.77 -18.05 -20.19
CA TRP A 206 -5.19 -18.11 -19.87
C TRP A 206 -5.75 -19.48 -20.31
N GLY A 207 -5.98 -20.35 -19.33
CA GLY A 207 -6.12 -21.77 -19.61
C GLY A 207 -4.82 -22.31 -20.21
N ASP A 208 -4.92 -22.90 -21.42
CA ASP A 208 -3.76 -23.42 -22.16
C ASP A 208 -3.26 -22.45 -23.25
N ALA A 209 -3.87 -21.27 -23.39
CA ALA A 209 -3.54 -20.31 -24.44
C ALA A 209 -2.51 -19.28 -23.92
N PRO A 210 -1.34 -19.14 -24.58
CA PRO A 210 -0.40 -18.09 -24.24
C PRO A 210 -0.93 -16.72 -24.71
N VAL A 211 -0.90 -15.76 -23.81
CA VAL A 211 -1.29 -14.37 -24.08
C VAL A 211 -0.04 -13.54 -24.29
N ARG A 212 0.02 -12.83 -25.40
CA ARG A 212 1.12 -11.90 -25.70
C ARG A 212 0.81 -10.52 -25.14
N LEU A 213 1.73 -10.01 -24.34
CA LEU A 213 1.65 -8.68 -23.74
C LEU A 213 2.81 -7.84 -24.27
N GLY A 214 2.54 -6.58 -24.59
CA GLY A 214 3.56 -5.57 -24.83
C GLY A 214 3.78 -4.73 -23.59
N ILE A 215 5.01 -4.29 -23.33
CA ILE A 215 5.34 -3.45 -22.21
C ILE A 215 5.95 -2.14 -22.71
N GLY A 216 5.26 -1.03 -22.49
CA GLY A 216 5.76 0.32 -22.69
C GLY A 216 6.29 0.89 -21.38
N ILE A 217 7.43 1.59 -21.40
CA ILE A 217 8.04 2.14 -20.19
C ILE A 217 8.50 3.58 -20.44
N GLY A 218 8.09 4.48 -19.56
CA GLY A 218 8.62 5.84 -19.45
C GLY A 218 9.33 6.04 -18.13
N LEU A 219 10.53 6.56 -18.16
CA LEU A 219 11.37 6.81 -16.99
C LEU A 219 11.67 8.30 -16.85
N VAL A 220 11.46 8.84 -15.66
CA VAL A 220 11.86 10.22 -15.34
C VAL A 220 12.51 10.22 -13.95
N GLN A 221 13.67 10.84 -13.91
CA GLN A 221 14.34 11.12 -12.65
C GLN A 221 13.73 12.33 -11.97
N PHE A 222 13.59 12.30 -10.67
CA PHE A 222 13.12 13.43 -9.92
C PHE A 222 14.12 13.87 -8.85
N ALA A 223 14.18 15.18 -8.68
CA ALA A 223 14.84 15.90 -7.60
C ALA A 223 13.86 16.95 -7.04
N GLY A 224 14.28 17.72 -6.07
CA GLY A 224 13.42 18.74 -5.45
C GLY A 224 12.77 19.72 -6.44
N GLY A 225 11.65 20.30 -6.04
CA GLY A 225 10.93 21.35 -6.78
C GLY A 225 9.91 20.87 -7.82
N MET A 226 9.70 19.56 -7.99
CA MET A 226 8.68 18.98 -8.88
C MET A 226 7.40 18.64 -8.14
N THR A 227 6.25 18.71 -8.82
CA THR A 227 4.99 18.17 -8.32
C THR A 227 4.79 16.74 -8.81
N ALA A 228 4.04 15.93 -8.05
CA ALA A 228 3.74 14.54 -8.42
C ALA A 228 3.00 14.47 -9.77
N GLU A 229 2.10 15.42 -10.02
CA GLU A 229 1.33 15.50 -11.27
C GLU A 229 2.24 15.83 -12.47
N SER A 230 3.14 16.82 -12.34
CA SER A 230 4.05 17.20 -13.42
C SER A 230 5.03 16.06 -13.73
N LEU A 231 5.51 15.37 -12.69
CA LEU A 231 6.41 14.25 -12.85
C LEU A 231 5.72 13.06 -13.55
N LEU A 232 4.48 12.76 -13.16
CA LEU A 232 3.68 11.72 -13.80
C LEU A 232 3.45 12.02 -15.29
N ALA A 233 3.11 13.27 -15.61
CA ALA A 233 2.90 13.68 -17.00
C ALA A 233 4.19 13.56 -17.85
N GLN A 234 5.36 13.88 -17.28
CA GLN A 234 6.63 13.70 -17.96
C GLN A 234 6.97 12.23 -18.19
N ALA A 235 6.71 11.37 -17.20
CA ALA A 235 6.95 9.93 -17.32
C ALA A 235 6.02 9.29 -18.35
N ASP A 236 4.76 9.71 -18.41
CA ASP A 236 3.79 9.29 -19.42
C ASP A 236 4.23 9.72 -20.81
N GLN A 237 4.66 10.96 -20.98
CA GLN A 237 5.18 11.46 -22.26
C GLN A 237 6.44 10.70 -22.71
N ALA A 238 7.35 10.39 -21.78
CA ALA A 238 8.53 9.56 -22.05
C ALA A 238 8.16 8.15 -22.50
N MET A 239 7.14 7.54 -21.87
CA MET A 239 6.60 6.24 -22.23
C MET A 239 6.02 6.26 -23.65
N MET A 240 5.20 7.27 -23.98
CA MET A 240 4.62 7.41 -25.31
C MET A 240 5.67 7.58 -26.40
N SER A 241 6.74 8.28 -26.11
CA SER A 241 7.87 8.47 -27.03
C SER A 241 8.67 7.16 -27.22
N GLY A 242 8.84 6.35 -26.19
CA GLY A 242 9.51 5.06 -26.22
C GLY A 242 8.67 3.95 -26.86
N THR A 243 7.35 3.97 -26.69
CA THR A 243 6.43 2.96 -27.26
C THR A 243 6.46 2.99 -28.80
N SER A 244 6.77 4.14 -29.41
CA SER A 244 6.95 4.24 -30.87
C SER A 244 8.15 3.43 -31.39
N GLU A 245 9.17 3.19 -30.58
CA GLU A 245 10.35 2.37 -30.94
C GLU A 245 10.11 0.89 -30.66
N LEU A 246 9.33 0.53 -29.63
CA LEU A 246 9.04 -0.87 -29.27
C LEU A 246 7.98 -1.53 -30.16
N SER A 247 7.07 -0.77 -30.77
CA SER A 247 6.08 -1.30 -31.74
C SER A 247 6.71 -1.87 -33.00
N SER A 248 7.98 -1.58 -33.26
CA SER A 248 8.73 -2.09 -34.43
C SER A 248 9.45 -3.43 -34.18
N SER A 249 9.42 -3.95 -32.94
CA SER A 249 10.13 -5.20 -32.58
C SER A 249 9.22 -6.39 -32.30
N VAL A 250 7.94 -6.29 -32.62
CA VAL A 250 7.00 -7.43 -32.55
C VAL A 250 6.89 -8.09 -33.92
N ILE A 251 7.83 -8.96 -34.19
CA ILE A 251 7.73 -9.99 -35.26
C ILE A 251 7.62 -11.34 -34.60
#